data_ab6a434d7cf87b1c7f45cd81c4a19f63
#
_entry.id   ab6a434d7cf87b1c7f45cd81c4a19f63
#
_cell.length_a   1.000
_cell.length_b   1.000
_cell.length_c   1.000
_cell.angle_alpha   90.00
_cell.angle_beta   90.00
_cell.angle_gamma   90.00
#
_symmetry.space_group_name_H-M   'P 1'
#
loop_
_entity.id
_entity.type
_entity.pdbx_description
1 polymer ?
#
loop_
_entity_poly.entity_id
_entity_poly.type
_entity_poly.pdbx_seq_one_letter_code
_entity_poly.pdbx_strand_id
1 'polypeptide(L)'
;MKNSKSESYAAAGVDITAGYKAVELMKAHIARTRNEGCLDDVGGFGGCFGLPLGMEEPVLVSGTDGCGTKVKLAILMDKHDTIGIDAVAMCVNDIICVGAKPLFFLDYIACGKNYPEKIAAIVSGVAEGCVQSGAALIGGETAEHPGLMPVEDYDLAGFAVGIVDKKKIIDNSKMKAGDVIIALPSTGIHSNGFSLCRKVFDIDNNNPELYVPRDELGGKTIGETLLTPTRIYVKSVLALLEKVTVKGISHITGGGFYENIPRSFPDGLGARIKKSDVKVLPIFDLIAKTGNIPERDMYNTYNMGVGMIVVVDKADAELAVETLRAGGDDAYVLGEVVESDEGVILC
;
A
#
# COMPACT_ATOMS: atom_id res chain seq x y z
N MET A 1 -16.59 28.64 6.83
CA MET A 1 -16.85 28.50 8.29
C MET A 1 -16.25 29.71 8.99
N LYS A 2 -16.95 30.29 9.99
CA LYS A 2 -16.34 31.29 10.87
C LYS A 2 -15.34 30.55 11.77
N ASN A 3 -14.04 30.88 11.68
CA ASN A 3 -13.02 30.30 12.54
C ASN A 3 -13.34 30.58 14.00
N SER A 4 -13.52 29.55 14.81
CA SER A 4 -13.58 29.67 16.26
C SER A 4 -12.18 29.65 16.85
N LYS A 5 -12.00 30.39 17.95
CA LYS A 5 -10.76 30.41 18.72
C LYS A 5 -11.09 30.12 20.18
N SER A 6 -10.37 29.17 20.78
CA SER A 6 -10.49 28.86 22.20
C SER A 6 -9.15 28.95 22.88
N GLU A 7 -8.93 29.95 23.70
CA GLU A 7 -7.66 30.15 24.41
C GLU A 7 -7.45 29.05 25.47
N SER A 8 -8.53 28.58 26.09
CA SER A 8 -8.44 27.46 27.05
C SER A 8 -8.03 26.15 26.37
N TYR A 9 -8.52 25.91 25.15
CA TYR A 9 -8.17 24.70 24.40
C TYR A 9 -6.75 24.77 23.87
N ALA A 10 -6.31 25.95 23.42
CA ALA A 10 -4.91 26.19 23.06
C ALA A 10 -3.95 26.01 24.24
N ALA A 11 -4.35 26.48 25.44
CA ALA A 11 -3.58 26.28 26.67
C ALA A 11 -3.48 24.79 27.07
N ALA A 12 -4.42 23.95 26.63
CA ALA A 12 -4.39 22.50 26.81
C ALA A 12 -3.60 21.77 25.71
N GLY A 13 -2.97 22.49 24.77
CA GLY A 13 -2.10 21.94 23.73
C GLY A 13 -2.77 21.68 22.38
N VAL A 14 -4.04 22.09 22.17
CA VAL A 14 -4.77 21.90 20.90
C VAL A 14 -4.98 23.23 20.19
N ASP A 15 -4.42 23.37 18.98
CA ASP A 15 -4.55 24.58 18.15
C ASP A 15 -5.60 24.39 17.03
N ILE A 16 -6.84 24.81 17.29
CA ILE A 16 -7.94 24.75 16.31
C ILE A 16 -7.59 25.56 15.04
N THR A 17 -6.83 26.65 15.16
CA THR A 17 -6.49 27.50 14.00
C THR A 17 -5.50 26.81 13.07
N ALA A 18 -4.59 25.99 13.60
CA ALA A 18 -3.73 25.10 12.81
C ALA A 18 -4.55 24.09 12.02
N GLY A 19 -5.59 23.49 12.63
CA GLY A 19 -6.52 22.61 11.95
C GLY A 19 -7.20 23.27 10.75
N TYR A 20 -7.73 24.50 10.90
CA TYR A 20 -8.34 25.23 9.77
C TYR A 20 -7.34 25.51 8.65
N LYS A 21 -6.10 25.88 8.99
CA LYS A 21 -5.06 26.11 8.01
C LYS A 21 -4.67 24.83 7.27
N ALA A 22 -4.52 23.72 7.97
CA ALA A 22 -4.26 22.42 7.35
C ALA A 22 -5.35 22.04 6.34
N VAL A 23 -6.62 22.15 6.71
CA VAL A 23 -7.75 21.90 5.81
C VAL A 23 -7.71 22.78 4.57
N GLU A 24 -7.37 24.07 4.71
CA GLU A 24 -7.27 24.97 3.55
C GLU A 24 -6.15 24.55 2.58
N LEU A 25 -5.00 24.16 3.11
CA LEU A 25 -3.87 23.67 2.31
C LEU A 25 -4.17 22.35 1.59
N MET A 26 -5.02 21.48 2.18
CA MET A 26 -5.37 20.17 1.60
C MET A 26 -6.38 20.24 0.45
N LYS A 27 -7.23 21.29 0.38
CA LYS A 27 -8.37 21.36 -0.56
C LYS A 27 -8.00 21.06 -2.01
N ALA A 28 -6.92 21.63 -2.51
CA ALA A 28 -6.49 21.43 -3.90
C ALA A 28 -6.08 19.96 -4.17
N HIS A 29 -5.45 19.31 -3.19
CA HIS A 29 -5.06 17.92 -3.29
C HIS A 29 -6.28 17.00 -3.30
N ILE A 30 -7.22 17.21 -2.38
CA ILE A 30 -8.46 16.44 -2.27
C ILE A 30 -9.30 16.59 -3.54
N ALA A 31 -9.41 17.80 -4.08
CA ALA A 31 -10.19 18.08 -5.29
C ALA A 31 -9.74 17.24 -6.51
N ARG A 32 -8.45 16.87 -6.61
CA ARG A 32 -7.91 16.01 -7.67
C ARG A 32 -8.45 14.58 -7.63
N THR A 33 -8.93 14.12 -6.48
CA THR A 33 -9.42 12.74 -6.28
C THR A 33 -10.90 12.58 -6.61
N ARG A 34 -11.64 13.69 -6.80
CA ARG A 34 -13.08 13.64 -7.02
C ARG A 34 -13.44 12.90 -8.29
N ASN A 35 -14.46 12.07 -8.20
CA ASN A 35 -15.05 11.34 -9.31
C ASN A 35 -16.58 11.45 -9.28
N GLU A 36 -17.25 10.83 -10.21
CA GLU A 36 -18.71 10.89 -10.38
C GLU A 36 -19.52 10.36 -9.18
N GLY A 37 -18.92 9.54 -8.32
CA GLY A 37 -19.57 9.02 -7.11
C GLY A 37 -19.59 10.01 -5.94
N CYS A 38 -18.82 11.09 -5.97
CA CYS A 38 -18.77 12.08 -4.89
C CYS A 38 -20.01 12.97 -4.92
N LEU A 39 -20.86 12.89 -3.90
CA LEU A 39 -22.10 13.68 -3.81
C LEU A 39 -21.91 15.01 -3.07
N ASP A 40 -20.97 15.06 -2.12
CA ASP A 40 -20.71 16.22 -1.27
C ASP A 40 -19.27 16.73 -1.40
N ASP A 41 -19.04 17.97 -0.97
CA ASP A 41 -17.69 18.49 -0.73
C ASP A 41 -17.19 18.06 0.65
N VAL A 42 -15.85 17.96 0.79
CA VAL A 42 -15.21 17.60 2.06
C VAL A 42 -15.45 18.71 3.10
N GLY A 43 -15.77 18.32 4.34
CA GLY A 43 -15.96 19.23 5.47
C GLY A 43 -17.35 19.14 6.13
N GLY A 44 -18.21 18.22 5.70
CA GLY A 44 -19.42 17.81 6.41
C GLY A 44 -19.11 16.80 7.52
N PHE A 45 -20.16 16.31 8.21
CA PHE A 45 -20.01 15.26 9.23
C PHE A 45 -19.69 13.88 8.65
N GLY A 46 -19.97 13.64 7.39
CA GLY A 46 -19.66 12.40 6.69
C GLY A 46 -19.53 12.63 5.19
N GLY A 47 -18.75 11.80 4.50
CA GLY A 47 -18.65 11.80 3.05
C GLY A 47 -19.73 10.93 2.42
N CYS A 48 -20.53 11.51 1.51
CA CYS A 48 -21.54 10.78 0.77
C CYS A 48 -20.99 10.32 -0.57
N PHE A 49 -21.16 9.03 -0.88
CA PHE A 49 -20.71 8.44 -2.13
C PHE A 49 -21.81 7.61 -2.79
N GLY A 50 -22.14 7.93 -4.05
CA GLY A 50 -23.11 7.20 -4.83
C GLY A 50 -22.55 5.88 -5.35
N LEU A 51 -23.30 4.79 -5.21
CA LEU A 51 -22.89 3.51 -5.78
C LEU A 51 -23.03 3.50 -7.31
N PRO A 52 -22.09 2.88 -8.04
CA PRO A 52 -22.22 2.72 -9.49
C PRO A 52 -23.47 1.88 -9.83
N LEU A 53 -24.17 2.28 -10.89
CA LEU A 53 -25.35 1.59 -11.38
C LEU A 53 -24.98 0.41 -12.31
N GLY A 54 -25.92 -0.53 -12.49
CA GLY A 54 -25.80 -1.62 -13.47
C GLY A 54 -25.14 -2.90 -12.96
N MET A 55 -24.86 -3.01 -11.67
CA MET A 55 -24.46 -4.27 -11.04
C MET A 55 -25.67 -5.12 -10.71
N GLU A 56 -25.56 -6.46 -10.88
CA GLU A 56 -26.65 -7.37 -10.55
C GLU A 56 -26.76 -7.62 -9.04
N GLU A 57 -25.62 -7.91 -8.40
CA GLU A 57 -25.54 -8.20 -6.95
C GLU A 57 -24.29 -7.52 -6.38
N PRO A 58 -24.33 -6.19 -6.13
CA PRO A 58 -23.17 -5.45 -5.66
C PRO A 58 -22.76 -5.86 -4.25
N VAL A 59 -21.46 -6.11 -4.06
CA VAL A 59 -20.83 -6.43 -2.77
C VAL A 59 -19.80 -5.36 -2.45
N LEU A 60 -19.89 -4.77 -1.26
CA LEU A 60 -18.88 -3.85 -0.75
C LEU A 60 -17.74 -4.63 -0.12
N VAL A 61 -16.52 -4.22 -0.43
CA VAL A 61 -15.27 -4.76 0.13
C VAL A 61 -14.54 -3.63 0.82
N SER A 62 -14.11 -3.83 2.06
CA SER A 62 -13.39 -2.81 2.81
C SER A 62 -12.04 -3.32 3.27
N GLY A 63 -11.07 -2.42 3.34
CA GLY A 63 -9.75 -2.65 3.89
C GLY A 63 -9.31 -1.47 4.74
N THR A 64 -8.64 -1.74 5.84
CA THR A 64 -8.03 -0.73 6.71
C THR A 64 -6.62 -1.16 7.05
N ASP A 65 -5.68 -0.24 6.95
CA ASP A 65 -4.27 -0.47 7.27
C ASP A 65 -3.58 0.86 7.57
N GLY A 66 -2.36 0.79 8.09
CA GLY A 66 -1.50 1.92 8.34
C GLY A 66 -0.18 1.82 7.58
N CYS A 67 0.72 2.77 7.82
CA CYS A 67 2.05 2.78 7.22
C CYS A 67 3.08 2.02 8.04
N GLY A 68 2.70 1.50 9.19
CA GLY A 68 3.61 0.85 10.14
C GLY A 68 4.74 1.80 10.57
N THR A 69 5.86 1.22 10.98
CA THR A 69 6.98 2.02 11.50
C THR A 69 7.81 2.75 10.41
N LYS A 70 7.40 2.68 9.13
CA LYS A 70 7.94 3.54 8.05
C LYS A 70 7.76 5.02 8.35
N VAL A 71 6.67 5.37 9.06
CA VAL A 71 6.41 6.73 9.54
C VAL A 71 7.60 7.31 10.30
N LYS A 72 8.31 6.52 11.11
CA LYS A 72 9.47 6.99 11.86
C LYS A 72 10.61 7.48 10.95
N LEU A 73 10.84 6.79 9.83
CA LEU A 73 11.81 7.23 8.84
C LEU A 73 11.36 8.50 8.11
N ALA A 74 10.06 8.62 7.79
CA ALA A 74 9.50 9.82 7.19
C ALA A 74 9.68 11.06 8.11
N ILE A 75 9.47 10.89 9.41
CA ILE A 75 9.69 11.92 10.42
C ILE A 75 11.18 12.30 10.48
N LEU A 76 12.07 11.31 10.56
CA LEU A 76 13.51 11.51 10.67
C LEU A 76 14.09 12.27 9.46
N MET A 77 13.61 11.96 8.26
CA MET A 77 14.07 12.57 7.02
C MET A 77 13.27 13.82 6.62
N ASP A 78 12.33 14.25 7.42
CA ASP A 78 11.40 15.39 7.15
C ASP A 78 10.76 15.26 5.74
N LYS A 79 10.38 14.02 5.37
CA LYS A 79 9.80 13.69 4.06
C LYS A 79 8.42 13.08 4.26
N HIS A 80 7.36 13.87 4.10
CA HIS A 80 6.00 13.52 4.50
C HIS A 80 5.03 13.31 3.32
N ASP A 81 5.39 13.76 2.12
CA ASP A 81 4.52 13.76 0.92
C ASP A 81 4.38 12.40 0.24
N THR A 82 5.13 11.39 0.67
CA THR A 82 5.07 10.03 0.09
C THR A 82 4.39 9.01 1.00
N ILE A 83 4.40 9.23 2.32
CA ILE A 83 3.86 8.26 3.28
C ILE A 83 2.35 8.03 3.12
N GLY A 84 1.62 9.06 2.65
CA GLY A 84 0.19 8.95 2.35
C GLY A 84 -0.11 7.98 1.21
N ILE A 85 0.81 7.85 0.23
CA ILE A 85 0.69 6.86 -0.85
C ILE A 85 0.75 5.44 -0.26
N ASP A 86 1.64 5.21 0.72
CA ASP A 86 1.74 3.93 1.40
C ASP A 86 0.43 3.56 2.11
N ALA A 87 -0.19 4.48 2.84
CA ALA A 87 -1.46 4.24 3.53
C ALA A 87 -2.58 3.83 2.57
N VAL A 88 -2.69 4.54 1.43
CA VAL A 88 -3.67 4.19 0.40
C VAL A 88 -3.35 2.84 -0.22
N ALA A 89 -2.09 2.61 -0.60
CA ALA A 89 -1.65 1.39 -1.27
C ALA A 89 -1.93 0.14 -0.43
N MET A 90 -1.63 0.18 0.87
CA MET A 90 -1.87 -0.94 1.77
C MET A 90 -3.35 -1.34 1.81
N CYS A 91 -4.27 -0.37 1.79
CA CYS A 91 -5.70 -0.63 1.79
C CYS A 91 -6.25 -1.07 0.42
N VAL A 92 -5.90 -0.35 -0.66
CA VAL A 92 -6.52 -0.60 -1.98
C VAL A 92 -5.95 -1.82 -2.68
N ASN A 93 -4.69 -2.18 -2.42
CA ASN A 93 -4.10 -3.41 -2.94
C ASN A 93 -4.73 -4.67 -2.32
N ASP A 94 -5.19 -4.60 -1.06
CA ASP A 94 -5.94 -5.69 -0.44
C ASP A 94 -7.34 -5.82 -1.04
N ILE A 95 -8.01 -4.68 -1.29
CA ILE A 95 -9.32 -4.66 -1.92
C ILE A 95 -9.28 -5.29 -3.31
N ILE A 96 -8.28 -4.97 -4.12
CA ILE A 96 -8.17 -5.53 -5.48
C ILE A 96 -7.85 -7.03 -5.46
N CYS A 97 -7.26 -7.58 -4.39
CA CYS A 97 -7.06 -9.03 -4.25
C CYS A 97 -8.36 -9.84 -4.27
N VAL A 98 -9.47 -9.20 -3.95
CA VAL A 98 -10.83 -9.80 -4.02
C VAL A 98 -11.52 -9.53 -5.37
N GLY A 99 -10.90 -8.72 -6.24
CA GLY A 99 -11.46 -8.28 -7.51
C GLY A 99 -12.31 -7.02 -7.42
N ALA A 100 -12.32 -6.33 -6.28
CA ALA A 100 -13.14 -5.14 -6.07
C ALA A 100 -12.44 -3.88 -6.57
N LYS A 101 -13.21 -2.99 -7.24
CA LYS A 101 -12.77 -1.66 -7.65
C LYS A 101 -12.88 -0.72 -6.44
N PRO A 102 -11.79 -0.04 -6.01
CA PRO A 102 -11.86 0.99 -5.00
C PRO A 102 -12.81 2.13 -5.40
N LEU A 103 -13.64 2.57 -4.46
CA LEU A 103 -14.59 3.66 -4.63
C LEU A 103 -14.10 4.93 -3.94
N PHE A 104 -13.84 4.82 -2.64
CA PHE A 104 -13.42 5.94 -1.82
C PHE A 104 -12.48 5.52 -0.69
N PHE A 105 -11.83 6.52 -0.14
CA PHE A 105 -10.85 6.41 0.93
C PHE A 105 -11.14 7.45 2.02
N LEU A 106 -10.84 7.09 3.26
CA LEU A 106 -10.81 7.95 4.43
C LEU A 106 -9.46 7.78 5.12
N ASP A 107 -8.86 8.87 5.58
CA ASP A 107 -7.64 8.82 6.38
C ASP A 107 -7.91 9.18 7.85
N TYR A 108 -7.04 8.71 8.74
CA TYR A 108 -6.96 9.15 10.12
C TYR A 108 -5.51 9.47 10.46
N ILE A 109 -5.25 10.73 10.80
CA ILE A 109 -3.93 11.21 11.21
C ILE A 109 -3.99 11.56 12.70
N ALA A 110 -3.30 10.76 13.52
CA ALA A 110 -3.02 11.11 14.92
C ALA A 110 -1.67 11.81 14.99
N CYS A 111 -1.56 12.96 15.65
CA CYS A 111 -0.30 13.68 15.77
C CYS A 111 -0.10 14.28 17.18
N GLY A 112 1.16 14.40 17.61
CA GLY A 112 1.47 15.06 18.87
C GLY A 112 1.14 16.54 18.83
N LYS A 113 1.40 17.17 17.66
CA LYS A 113 1.02 18.56 17.36
C LYS A 113 0.67 18.71 15.89
N ASN A 114 -0.36 19.49 15.60
CA ASN A 114 -0.75 19.80 14.22
C ASN A 114 0.16 20.90 13.65
N TYR A 115 1.08 20.48 12.76
CA TYR A 115 1.83 21.37 11.90
C TYR A 115 1.16 21.43 10.52
N PRO A 116 0.44 22.50 10.17
CA PRO A 116 -0.44 22.53 9.00
C PRO A 116 0.24 22.11 7.69
N GLU A 117 1.46 22.53 7.46
CA GLU A 117 2.24 22.21 6.26
C GLU A 117 2.63 20.71 6.22
N LYS A 118 3.02 20.14 7.36
CA LYS A 118 3.33 18.70 7.50
C LYS A 118 2.09 17.86 7.25
N ILE A 119 0.97 18.20 7.87
CA ILE A 119 -0.31 17.51 7.66
C ILE A 119 -0.76 17.62 6.20
N ALA A 120 -0.67 18.80 5.59
CA ALA A 120 -0.99 18.97 4.18
C ALA A 120 -0.08 18.14 3.26
N ALA A 121 1.20 18.00 3.58
CA ALA A 121 2.13 17.14 2.84
C ALA A 121 1.72 15.66 2.94
N ILE A 122 1.35 15.18 4.14
CA ILE A 122 0.84 13.80 4.33
C ILE A 122 -0.40 13.58 3.47
N VAL A 123 -1.39 14.48 3.55
CA VAL A 123 -2.65 14.36 2.79
C VAL A 123 -2.42 14.52 1.29
N SER A 124 -1.40 15.26 0.85
CA SER A 124 -1.04 15.31 -0.57
C SER A 124 -0.62 13.93 -1.08
N GLY A 125 0.11 13.15 -0.28
CA GLY A 125 0.45 11.76 -0.57
C GLY A 125 -0.79 10.85 -0.57
N VAL A 126 -1.71 11.02 0.38
CA VAL A 126 -2.99 10.28 0.39
C VAL A 126 -3.78 10.56 -0.89
N ALA A 127 -3.92 11.84 -1.27
CA ALA A 127 -4.61 12.24 -2.49
C ALA A 127 -3.94 11.65 -3.75
N GLU A 128 -2.61 11.63 -3.79
CA GLU A 128 -1.87 11.01 -4.90
C GLU A 128 -2.15 9.49 -4.99
N GLY A 129 -2.14 8.78 -3.87
CA GLY A 129 -2.51 7.37 -3.82
C GLY A 129 -3.95 7.13 -4.27
N CYS A 130 -4.88 8.00 -3.91
CA CYS A 130 -6.26 7.96 -4.37
C CYS A 130 -6.37 8.17 -5.89
N VAL A 131 -5.64 9.13 -6.46
CA VAL A 131 -5.59 9.35 -7.93
C VAL A 131 -5.03 8.11 -8.65
N GLN A 132 -3.97 7.51 -8.11
CA GLN A 132 -3.38 6.30 -8.68
C GLN A 132 -4.35 5.11 -8.66
N SER A 133 -5.10 4.92 -7.58
CA SER A 133 -6.08 3.84 -7.44
C SER A 133 -7.43 4.12 -8.10
N GLY A 134 -7.73 5.39 -8.40
CA GLY A 134 -9.05 5.83 -8.89
C GLY A 134 -10.10 5.96 -7.79
N ALA A 135 -9.71 5.86 -6.52
CA ALA A 135 -10.57 6.13 -5.37
C ALA A 135 -10.72 7.64 -5.13
N ALA A 136 -11.82 8.06 -4.51
CA ALA A 136 -12.00 9.44 -4.08
C ALA A 136 -11.65 9.58 -2.58
N LEU A 137 -10.88 10.59 -2.21
CA LEU A 137 -10.72 10.99 -0.81
C LEU A 137 -11.94 11.83 -0.41
N ILE A 138 -12.88 11.21 0.32
CA ILE A 138 -14.18 11.85 0.63
C ILE A 138 -14.28 12.39 2.05
N GLY A 139 -13.28 12.16 2.88
CA GLY A 139 -13.21 12.63 4.26
C GLY A 139 -11.98 12.09 4.95
N GLY A 140 -11.85 12.43 6.22
CA GLY A 140 -10.77 12.00 7.08
C GLY A 140 -10.81 12.75 8.40
N GLU A 141 -9.85 12.46 9.27
CA GLU A 141 -9.71 13.10 10.58
C GLU A 141 -8.24 13.40 10.87
N THR A 142 -7.99 14.56 11.47
CA THR A 142 -6.68 14.90 12.05
C THR A 142 -6.87 15.24 13.52
N ALA A 143 -6.31 14.43 14.40
CA ALA A 143 -6.45 14.58 15.85
C ALA A 143 -5.10 14.89 16.51
N GLU A 144 -5.05 15.98 17.28
CA GLU A 144 -3.92 16.27 18.16
C GLU A 144 -4.03 15.47 19.45
N HIS A 145 -2.95 14.82 19.84
CA HIS A 145 -2.84 13.99 21.05
C HIS A 145 -1.74 14.53 21.99
N PRO A 146 -1.88 15.76 22.53
CA PRO A 146 -0.90 16.33 23.42
C PRO A 146 -0.74 15.48 24.68
N GLY A 147 0.52 15.18 25.02
CA GLY A 147 0.86 14.33 26.18
C GLY A 147 0.71 12.82 25.95
N LEU A 148 0.02 12.38 24.88
CA LEU A 148 -0.07 10.96 24.48
C LEU A 148 0.99 10.62 23.44
N MET A 149 1.27 11.54 22.51
CA MET A 149 2.29 11.39 21.49
C MET A 149 3.38 12.46 21.63
N PRO A 150 4.66 12.14 21.32
CA PRO A 150 5.69 13.16 21.16
C PRO A 150 5.27 14.23 20.14
N VAL A 151 5.69 15.47 20.38
CA VAL A 151 5.25 16.65 19.60
C VAL A 151 5.50 16.48 18.09
N GLU A 152 6.61 15.86 17.71
CA GLU A 152 6.99 15.70 16.30
C GLU A 152 6.44 14.42 15.65
N ASP A 153 5.90 13.51 16.46
CA ASP A 153 5.43 12.23 15.99
C ASP A 153 4.00 12.31 15.46
N TYR A 154 3.70 11.44 14.52
CA TYR A 154 2.35 11.18 14.02
C TYR A 154 2.20 9.71 13.64
N ASP A 155 0.97 9.26 13.52
CA ASP A 155 0.60 8.00 12.90
C ASP A 155 -0.46 8.25 11.83
N LEU A 156 -0.48 7.39 10.82
CA LEU A 156 -1.37 7.50 9.68
C LEU A 156 -2.00 6.14 9.38
N ALA A 157 -3.31 6.10 9.40
CA ALA A 157 -4.09 4.94 8.98
C ALA A 157 -5.10 5.34 7.90
N GLY A 158 -5.52 4.37 7.12
CA GLY A 158 -6.51 4.53 6.07
C GLY A 158 -7.62 3.51 6.15
N PHE A 159 -8.74 3.86 5.56
CA PHE A 159 -9.89 2.99 5.35
C PHE A 159 -10.40 3.17 3.92
N ALA A 160 -10.36 2.09 3.15
CA ALA A 160 -10.85 2.07 1.79
C ALA A 160 -12.12 1.22 1.67
N VAL A 161 -13.01 1.64 0.78
CA VAL A 161 -14.17 0.85 0.37
C VAL A 161 -14.13 0.67 -1.14
N GLY A 162 -14.29 -0.57 -1.57
CA GLY A 162 -14.43 -0.96 -2.97
C GLY A 162 -15.73 -1.69 -3.20
N ILE A 163 -16.02 -2.00 -4.46
CA ILE A 163 -17.22 -2.70 -4.90
C ILE A 163 -16.89 -3.73 -5.96
N VAL A 164 -17.58 -4.86 -5.91
CA VAL A 164 -17.51 -5.93 -6.90
C VAL A 164 -18.88 -6.54 -7.09
N ASP A 165 -19.22 -6.99 -8.29
CA ASP A 165 -20.39 -7.84 -8.49
C ASP A 165 -20.10 -9.22 -7.89
N LYS A 166 -20.99 -9.79 -7.11
CA LYS A 166 -20.79 -11.03 -6.36
C LYS A 166 -20.25 -12.17 -7.25
N LYS A 167 -20.74 -12.27 -8.48
CA LYS A 167 -20.29 -13.28 -9.46
C LYS A 167 -18.87 -13.03 -10.00
N LYS A 168 -18.31 -11.83 -9.81
CA LYS A 168 -16.96 -11.44 -10.23
C LYS A 168 -15.94 -11.47 -9.08
N ILE A 169 -16.36 -11.84 -7.87
CA ILE A 169 -15.42 -12.07 -6.76
C ILE A 169 -14.44 -13.16 -7.18
N ILE A 170 -13.14 -12.93 -6.96
CA ILE A 170 -12.10 -13.90 -7.33
C ILE A 170 -12.31 -15.19 -6.56
N ASP A 171 -12.40 -16.30 -7.31
CA ASP A 171 -12.71 -17.63 -6.82
C ASP A 171 -11.53 -18.57 -7.07
N ASN A 172 -10.83 -18.94 -5.99
CA ASN A 172 -9.69 -19.84 -6.05
C ASN A 172 -10.06 -21.33 -6.20
N SER A 173 -11.33 -21.69 -6.11
CA SER A 173 -11.79 -23.09 -6.29
C SER A 173 -11.48 -23.65 -7.69
N LYS A 174 -11.25 -22.76 -8.67
CA LYS A 174 -10.89 -23.14 -10.05
C LYS A 174 -9.38 -23.28 -10.25
N MET A 175 -8.56 -22.98 -9.23
CA MET A 175 -7.11 -23.13 -9.30
C MET A 175 -6.72 -24.59 -9.37
N LYS A 176 -5.70 -24.92 -10.15
CA LYS A 176 -5.21 -26.29 -10.34
C LYS A 176 -3.71 -26.31 -10.56
N ALA A 177 -3.09 -27.44 -10.32
CA ALA A 177 -1.69 -27.66 -10.69
C ALA A 177 -1.46 -27.38 -12.20
N GLY A 178 -0.37 -26.68 -12.51
CA GLY A 178 -0.03 -26.21 -13.86
C GLY A 178 -0.57 -24.81 -14.19
N ASP A 179 -1.36 -24.19 -13.34
CA ASP A 179 -1.67 -22.75 -13.46
C ASP A 179 -0.40 -21.93 -13.26
N VAL A 180 -0.35 -20.75 -13.87
CA VAL A 180 0.85 -19.89 -13.88
C VAL A 180 0.72 -18.77 -12.86
N ILE A 181 1.79 -18.57 -12.10
CA ILE A 181 1.95 -17.47 -11.15
C ILE A 181 2.71 -16.35 -11.85
N ILE A 182 2.12 -15.17 -11.93
CA ILE A 182 2.71 -13.98 -12.51
C ILE A 182 3.02 -12.98 -11.38
N ALA A 183 4.25 -12.47 -11.36
CA ALA A 183 4.68 -11.42 -10.44
C ALA A 183 4.43 -10.04 -11.00
N LEU A 184 3.98 -9.13 -10.14
CA LEU A 184 4.01 -7.69 -10.34
C LEU A 184 5.11 -7.13 -9.43
N PRO A 185 6.17 -6.51 -9.99
CA PRO A 185 7.31 -6.03 -9.22
C PRO A 185 6.93 -5.00 -8.16
N SER A 186 7.64 -5.05 -7.04
CA SER A 186 7.60 -3.98 -6.04
C SER A 186 8.51 -2.81 -6.43
N THR A 187 8.29 -1.66 -5.83
CA THR A 187 9.14 -0.46 -5.96
C THR A 187 10.24 -0.38 -4.90
N GLY A 188 10.25 -1.31 -3.97
CA GLY A 188 11.14 -1.36 -2.82
C GLY A 188 10.56 -2.29 -1.76
N ILE A 189 10.87 -2.01 -0.50
CA ILE A 189 10.36 -2.81 0.62
C ILE A 189 8.87 -2.53 0.90
N HIS A 190 8.30 -1.54 0.23
CA HIS A 190 6.94 -1.05 0.44
C HIS A 190 6.74 -0.47 1.85
N SER A 191 5.77 -0.97 2.62
CA SER A 191 5.47 -0.47 3.96
C SER A 191 5.55 -1.57 5.04
N ASN A 192 6.26 -2.66 4.77
CA ASN A 192 6.40 -3.80 5.69
C ASN A 192 7.86 -4.11 6.01
N GLY A 193 8.10 -4.70 7.18
CA GLY A 193 9.45 -5.06 7.63
C GLY A 193 10.28 -3.88 8.16
N PHE A 194 9.69 -2.70 8.36
CA PHE A 194 10.41 -1.50 8.79
C PHE A 194 11.00 -1.60 10.21
N SER A 195 10.38 -2.35 11.11
CA SER A 195 10.97 -2.59 12.44
C SER A 195 12.33 -3.27 12.34
N LEU A 196 12.49 -4.21 11.39
CA LEU A 196 13.78 -4.85 11.12
C LEU A 196 14.75 -3.88 10.42
N CYS A 197 14.30 -3.12 9.42
CA CYS A 197 15.12 -2.09 8.78
C CYS A 197 15.65 -1.05 9.77
N ARG A 198 14.80 -0.59 10.69
CA ARG A 198 15.19 0.35 11.74
C ARG A 198 16.35 -0.18 12.58
N LYS A 199 16.27 -1.45 12.96
CA LYS A 199 17.34 -2.12 13.70
C LYS A 199 18.61 -2.32 12.87
N VAL A 200 18.48 -2.79 11.62
CA VAL A 200 19.61 -3.10 10.72
C VAL A 200 20.40 -1.86 10.38
N PHE A 201 19.74 -0.75 10.08
CA PHE A 201 20.37 0.50 9.69
C PHE A 201 20.51 1.53 10.82
N ASP A 202 20.18 1.14 12.05
CA ASP A 202 20.24 2.01 13.23
C ASP A 202 19.51 3.35 13.00
N ILE A 203 18.32 3.28 12.41
CA ILE A 203 17.53 4.46 12.02
C ILE A 203 17.18 5.32 13.22
N ASP A 204 16.85 4.70 14.35
CA ASP A 204 16.39 5.38 15.56
C ASP A 204 17.49 6.31 16.16
N ASN A 205 18.76 6.02 15.90
CA ASN A 205 19.89 6.84 16.30
C ASN A 205 20.37 7.78 15.20
N ASN A 206 19.57 7.97 14.14
CA ASN A 206 19.88 8.85 13.02
C ASN A 206 21.27 8.58 12.40
N ASN A 207 21.51 7.32 12.06
CA ASN A 207 22.77 6.88 11.47
C ASN A 207 23.14 7.71 10.22
N PRO A 208 24.31 8.36 10.16
CA PRO A 208 24.73 9.17 9.01
C PRO A 208 24.76 8.41 7.68
N GLU A 209 24.95 7.10 7.70
CA GLU A 209 24.93 6.24 6.49
C GLU A 209 23.59 6.27 5.75
N LEU A 210 22.50 6.67 6.41
CA LEU A 210 21.18 6.83 5.80
C LEU A 210 21.17 7.90 4.70
N TYR A 211 22.10 8.84 4.74
CA TYR A 211 22.16 10.01 3.87
C TYR A 211 23.28 9.92 2.83
N VAL A 212 24.06 8.83 2.83
CA VAL A 212 25.18 8.63 1.90
C VAL A 212 24.67 7.97 0.62
N PRO A 213 24.87 8.58 -0.57
CA PRO A 213 24.54 7.95 -1.86
C PRO A 213 25.35 6.66 -2.06
N ARG A 214 24.70 5.63 -2.63
CA ARG A 214 25.28 4.30 -2.85
C ARG A 214 25.12 3.86 -4.27
N ASP A 215 26.22 3.43 -4.89
CA ASP A 215 26.22 2.95 -6.28
C ASP A 215 25.32 1.73 -6.46
N GLU A 216 25.31 0.80 -5.49
CA GLU A 216 24.45 -0.38 -5.50
C GLU A 216 22.93 -0.05 -5.43
N LEU A 217 22.57 1.16 -4.99
CA LEU A 217 21.19 1.66 -4.99
C LEU A 217 20.92 2.63 -6.15
N GLY A 218 21.77 2.62 -7.18
CA GLY A 218 21.63 3.50 -8.34
C GLY A 218 21.87 4.98 -7.99
N GLY A 219 22.75 5.26 -7.03
CA GLY A 219 23.10 6.62 -6.57
C GLY A 219 22.14 7.19 -5.54
N LYS A 220 21.11 6.46 -5.13
CA LYS A 220 20.20 6.85 -4.03
C LYS A 220 20.83 6.54 -2.67
N THR A 221 20.38 7.24 -1.66
CA THR A 221 20.71 6.92 -0.27
C THR A 221 19.85 5.78 0.25
N ILE A 222 20.23 5.18 1.38
CA ILE A 222 19.39 4.18 2.08
C ILE A 222 18.05 4.80 2.44
N GLY A 223 18.04 6.00 3.03
CA GLY A 223 16.83 6.68 3.45
C GLY A 223 15.86 6.93 2.29
N GLU A 224 16.33 7.46 1.16
CA GLU A 224 15.53 7.68 -0.05
C GLU A 224 14.97 6.37 -0.61
N THR A 225 15.78 5.30 -0.62
CA THR A 225 15.36 3.99 -1.13
C THR A 225 14.29 3.38 -0.25
N LEU A 226 14.44 3.45 1.06
CA LEU A 226 13.46 2.94 2.03
C LEU A 226 12.15 3.74 2.03
N LEU A 227 12.20 5.06 1.74
CA LEU A 227 11.01 5.91 1.64
C LEU A 227 10.29 5.79 0.29
N THR A 228 10.82 5.02 -0.68
CA THR A 228 10.10 4.78 -1.93
C THR A 228 8.69 4.28 -1.63
N PRO A 229 7.62 4.90 -2.18
CA PRO A 229 6.25 4.52 -1.88
C PRO A 229 5.90 3.11 -2.33
N THR A 230 4.97 2.50 -1.63
CA THR A 230 4.31 1.24 -2.04
C THR A 230 3.62 1.43 -3.38
N ARG A 231 3.84 0.50 -4.30
CA ARG A 231 3.19 0.50 -5.61
C ARG A 231 1.70 0.19 -5.48
N ILE A 232 0.88 0.92 -6.23
CA ILE A 232 -0.56 0.68 -6.35
C ILE A 232 -0.83 -0.07 -7.65
N TYR A 233 -1.38 -1.29 -7.54
CA TYR A 233 -1.59 -2.21 -8.67
C TYR A 233 -3.00 -2.15 -9.26
N VAL A 234 -3.89 -1.33 -8.68
CA VAL A 234 -5.33 -1.35 -8.95
C VAL A 234 -5.67 -1.24 -10.44
N LYS A 235 -5.08 -0.27 -11.15
CA LYS A 235 -5.45 -0.01 -12.56
C LYS A 235 -5.06 -1.15 -13.50
N SER A 236 -3.86 -1.69 -13.33
CA SER A 236 -3.36 -2.79 -14.16
C SER A 236 -4.12 -4.10 -13.88
N VAL A 237 -4.41 -4.37 -12.60
CA VAL A 237 -5.17 -5.57 -12.21
C VAL A 237 -6.63 -5.47 -12.66
N LEU A 238 -7.30 -4.31 -12.52
CA LEU A 238 -8.66 -4.14 -13.07
C LEU A 238 -8.69 -4.35 -14.58
N ALA A 239 -7.69 -3.86 -15.31
CA ALA A 239 -7.59 -4.09 -16.76
C ALA A 239 -7.36 -5.58 -17.10
N LEU A 240 -6.63 -6.32 -16.24
CA LEU A 240 -6.46 -7.77 -16.39
C LEU A 240 -7.77 -8.51 -16.18
N LEU A 241 -8.53 -8.18 -15.14
CA LEU A 241 -9.80 -8.82 -14.80
C LEU A 241 -10.87 -8.70 -15.90
N GLU A 242 -10.78 -7.70 -16.77
CA GLU A 242 -11.67 -7.55 -17.92
C GLU A 242 -11.30 -8.48 -19.10
N LYS A 243 -10.09 -9.07 -19.10
CA LYS A 243 -9.58 -9.85 -20.24
C LYS A 243 -9.32 -11.32 -19.93
N VAL A 244 -8.99 -11.63 -18.67
CA VAL A 244 -8.51 -12.93 -18.24
C VAL A 244 -9.22 -13.36 -16.97
N THR A 245 -9.52 -14.66 -16.85
CA THR A 245 -10.00 -15.23 -15.60
C THR A 245 -8.83 -15.37 -14.62
N VAL A 246 -8.81 -14.52 -13.59
CA VAL A 246 -7.84 -14.61 -12.51
C VAL A 246 -8.38 -15.52 -11.42
N LYS A 247 -7.58 -16.50 -10.97
CA LYS A 247 -7.96 -17.53 -10.00
C LYS A 247 -7.49 -17.25 -8.58
N GLY A 248 -6.56 -16.31 -8.42
CA GLY A 248 -6.05 -15.87 -7.12
C GLY A 248 -5.17 -14.65 -7.27
N ILE A 249 -5.17 -13.78 -6.27
CA ILE A 249 -4.26 -12.62 -6.16
C ILE A 249 -3.76 -12.59 -4.72
N SER A 250 -2.46 -12.37 -4.54
CA SER A 250 -1.88 -12.13 -3.21
C SER A 250 -1.08 -10.83 -3.21
N HIS A 251 -1.39 -9.94 -2.29
CA HIS A 251 -0.57 -8.77 -1.96
C HIS A 251 0.55 -9.22 -1.03
N ILE A 252 1.81 -9.04 -1.43
CA ILE A 252 2.97 -9.49 -0.65
C ILE A 252 3.37 -8.41 0.35
N THR A 253 2.92 -8.58 1.58
CA THR A 253 3.09 -7.66 2.71
C THR A 253 3.96 -8.29 3.81
N GLY A 254 3.75 -7.94 5.08
CA GLY A 254 4.41 -8.60 6.21
C GLY A 254 4.14 -10.11 6.21
N GLY A 255 5.17 -10.90 6.54
CA GLY A 255 5.14 -12.35 6.37
C GLY A 255 5.66 -12.85 5.02
N GLY A 256 5.94 -11.92 4.07
CA GLY A 256 6.60 -12.22 2.80
C GLY A 256 5.88 -13.26 1.95
N PHE A 257 6.64 -14.08 1.23
CA PHE A 257 6.08 -15.10 0.34
C PHE A 257 5.35 -16.20 1.11
N TYR A 258 5.94 -16.65 2.22
CA TYR A 258 5.46 -17.83 2.94
C TYR A 258 4.09 -17.64 3.59
N GLU A 259 3.75 -16.41 4.00
CA GLU A 259 2.47 -16.15 4.64
C GLU A 259 1.43 -15.59 3.67
N ASN A 260 1.84 -14.80 2.65
CA ASN A 260 0.87 -14.13 1.79
C ASN A 260 0.45 -14.95 0.58
N ILE A 261 1.35 -15.68 -0.08
CA ILE A 261 1.00 -16.46 -1.26
C ILE A 261 -0.07 -17.52 -0.95
N PRO A 262 0.06 -18.33 0.13
CA PRO A 262 -0.94 -19.35 0.43
C PRO A 262 -2.34 -18.81 0.73
N ARG A 263 -2.48 -17.56 1.15
CA ARG A 263 -3.80 -16.97 1.46
C ARG A 263 -4.76 -16.94 0.28
N SER A 264 -4.25 -16.93 -0.95
CA SER A 264 -5.06 -16.97 -2.17
C SER A 264 -5.16 -18.36 -2.79
N PHE A 265 -4.56 -19.39 -2.19
CA PHE A 265 -4.54 -20.75 -2.69
C PHE A 265 -5.55 -21.62 -1.94
N PRO A 266 -6.21 -22.59 -2.59
CA PRO A 266 -7.00 -23.61 -1.91
C PRO A 266 -6.07 -24.66 -1.25
N ASP A 267 -6.60 -25.39 -0.27
CA ASP A 267 -5.89 -26.49 0.40
C ASP A 267 -5.39 -27.53 -0.62
N GLY A 268 -4.21 -28.08 -0.38
CA GLY A 268 -3.57 -29.08 -1.24
C GLY A 268 -2.85 -28.52 -2.47
N LEU A 269 -2.86 -27.19 -2.68
CA LEU A 269 -2.10 -26.52 -3.72
C LEU A 269 -1.08 -25.56 -3.10
N GLY A 270 0.09 -25.47 -3.76
CA GLY A 270 1.18 -24.57 -3.37
C GLY A 270 1.85 -23.92 -4.58
N ALA A 271 2.64 -22.91 -4.31
CA ALA A 271 3.44 -22.20 -5.29
C ALA A 271 4.84 -22.80 -5.39
N ARG A 272 5.25 -23.22 -6.59
CA ARG A 272 6.65 -23.56 -6.89
C ARG A 272 7.30 -22.38 -7.59
N ILE A 273 8.33 -21.82 -6.98
CA ILE A 273 9.04 -20.62 -7.46
C ILE A 273 10.55 -20.92 -7.47
N LYS A 274 11.19 -20.72 -8.62
CA LYS A 274 12.65 -20.75 -8.70
C LYS A 274 13.20 -19.43 -8.18
N LYS A 275 14.16 -19.48 -7.24
CA LYS A 275 14.79 -18.28 -6.69
C LYS A 275 15.46 -17.42 -7.76
N SER A 276 16.02 -18.05 -8.79
CA SER A 276 16.62 -17.37 -9.94
C SER A 276 15.65 -16.51 -10.74
N ASP A 277 14.34 -16.80 -10.65
CA ASP A 277 13.31 -16.09 -11.39
C ASP A 277 12.76 -14.89 -10.59
N VAL A 278 13.08 -14.79 -9.30
CA VAL A 278 12.72 -13.66 -8.45
C VAL A 278 13.66 -12.49 -8.76
N LYS A 279 13.10 -11.37 -9.23
CA LYS A 279 13.85 -10.15 -9.51
C LYS A 279 14.08 -9.35 -8.22
N VAL A 280 14.99 -9.83 -7.38
CA VAL A 280 15.34 -9.21 -6.10
C VAL A 280 15.93 -7.82 -6.32
N LEU A 281 15.42 -6.82 -5.60
CA LEU A 281 15.97 -5.46 -5.68
C LEU A 281 17.20 -5.32 -4.76
N PRO A 282 18.19 -4.48 -5.14
CA PRO A 282 19.47 -4.35 -4.40
C PRO A 282 19.31 -4.00 -2.91
N ILE A 283 18.24 -3.33 -2.54
CA ILE A 283 17.98 -2.97 -1.12
C ILE A 283 17.82 -4.22 -0.25
N PHE A 284 17.27 -5.32 -0.76
CA PHE A 284 17.09 -6.56 0.00
C PHE A 284 18.43 -7.24 0.28
N ASP A 285 19.33 -7.24 -0.71
CA ASP A 285 20.69 -7.75 -0.53
C ASP A 285 21.46 -6.92 0.51
N LEU A 286 21.28 -5.60 0.46
CA LEU A 286 21.90 -4.70 1.44
C LEU A 286 21.36 -4.95 2.86
N ILE A 287 20.04 -5.13 3.02
CA ILE A 287 19.42 -5.48 4.31
C ILE A 287 19.96 -6.80 4.83
N ALA A 288 19.93 -7.84 3.99
CA ALA A 288 20.40 -9.18 4.36
C ALA A 288 21.86 -9.18 4.81
N LYS A 289 22.74 -8.52 4.03
CA LYS A 289 24.17 -8.43 4.31
C LYS A 289 24.45 -7.62 5.58
N THR A 290 23.85 -6.44 5.73
CA THR A 290 24.10 -5.57 6.88
C THR A 290 23.56 -6.18 8.17
N GLY A 291 22.38 -6.78 8.12
CA GLY A 291 21.75 -7.43 9.28
C GLY A 291 22.19 -8.86 9.53
N ASN A 292 23.01 -9.46 8.65
CA ASN A 292 23.36 -10.89 8.65
C ASN A 292 22.09 -11.77 8.78
N ILE A 293 21.08 -11.47 7.94
CA ILE A 293 19.77 -12.10 7.99
C ILE A 293 19.74 -13.32 7.07
N PRO A 294 19.33 -14.50 7.57
CA PRO A 294 19.19 -15.69 6.75
C PRO A 294 18.21 -15.49 5.58
N GLU A 295 18.49 -16.10 4.44
CA GLU A 295 17.65 -16.00 3.24
C GLU A 295 16.16 -16.33 3.53
N ARG A 296 15.90 -17.41 4.29
CA ARG A 296 14.54 -17.78 4.65
C ARG A 296 13.80 -16.66 5.39
N ASP A 297 14.49 -15.98 6.32
CA ASP A 297 13.89 -14.89 7.10
C ASP A 297 13.65 -13.66 6.22
N MET A 298 14.50 -13.42 5.21
CA MET A 298 14.26 -12.38 4.20
C MET A 298 12.95 -12.63 3.44
N TYR A 299 12.76 -13.86 2.91
CA TYR A 299 11.51 -14.24 2.22
C TYR A 299 10.29 -14.37 3.13
N ASN A 300 10.49 -14.46 4.44
CA ASN A 300 9.40 -14.48 5.44
C ASN A 300 9.07 -13.07 5.98
N THR A 301 9.88 -12.07 5.70
CA THR A 301 9.69 -10.70 6.21
C THR A 301 9.33 -9.72 5.09
N TYR A 302 9.97 -9.87 3.93
CA TYR A 302 9.93 -8.90 2.84
C TYR A 302 9.31 -9.46 1.56
N ASN A 303 8.90 -8.55 0.68
CA ASN A 303 8.36 -8.88 -0.64
C ASN A 303 9.44 -9.32 -1.66
N MET A 304 10.72 -9.17 -1.35
CA MET A 304 11.88 -9.58 -2.17
C MET A 304 11.83 -9.10 -3.63
N GLY A 305 11.15 -8.00 -3.92
CA GLY A 305 11.00 -7.45 -5.27
C GLY A 305 9.67 -7.82 -5.96
N VAL A 306 8.81 -8.60 -5.30
CA VAL A 306 7.49 -9.00 -5.80
C VAL A 306 6.42 -8.43 -4.88
N GLY A 307 5.73 -7.37 -5.30
CA GLY A 307 4.72 -6.73 -4.44
C GLY A 307 3.34 -7.37 -4.53
N MET A 308 3.04 -8.02 -5.66
CA MET A 308 1.78 -8.74 -5.86
C MET A 308 1.99 -9.93 -6.79
N ILE A 309 1.22 -10.99 -6.60
CA ILE A 309 1.12 -12.07 -7.58
C ILE A 309 -0.32 -12.21 -8.06
N VAL A 310 -0.48 -12.70 -9.29
CA VAL A 310 -1.76 -13.16 -9.84
C VAL A 310 -1.60 -14.57 -10.39
N VAL A 311 -2.67 -15.39 -10.26
CA VAL A 311 -2.71 -16.77 -10.75
C VAL A 311 -3.72 -16.88 -11.88
N VAL A 312 -3.28 -17.39 -13.03
CA VAL A 312 -4.10 -17.53 -14.24
C VAL A 312 -3.92 -18.92 -14.86
N ASP A 313 -4.82 -19.30 -15.75
CA ASP A 313 -4.65 -20.52 -16.56
C ASP A 313 -3.38 -20.36 -17.44
N LYS A 314 -2.70 -21.47 -17.68
CA LYS A 314 -1.47 -21.48 -18.50
C LYS A 314 -1.70 -20.90 -19.91
N ALA A 315 -2.88 -21.11 -20.46
CA ALA A 315 -3.25 -20.59 -21.79
C ALA A 315 -3.35 -19.06 -21.82
N ASP A 316 -3.67 -18.44 -20.69
CA ASP A 316 -3.86 -16.98 -20.57
C ASP A 316 -2.60 -16.24 -20.09
N ALA A 317 -1.53 -16.95 -19.75
CA ALA A 317 -0.36 -16.36 -19.10
C ALA A 317 0.32 -15.25 -19.93
N GLU A 318 0.46 -15.43 -21.25
CA GLU A 318 1.06 -14.44 -22.15
C GLU A 318 0.19 -13.17 -22.22
N LEU A 319 -1.11 -13.32 -22.47
CA LEU A 319 -2.07 -12.22 -22.49
C LEU A 319 -2.11 -11.47 -21.15
N ALA A 320 -2.03 -12.20 -20.04
CA ALA A 320 -2.01 -11.61 -18.71
C ALA A 320 -0.75 -10.74 -18.48
N VAL A 321 0.43 -11.26 -18.82
CA VAL A 321 1.69 -10.50 -18.74
C VAL A 321 1.65 -9.27 -19.64
N GLU A 322 1.20 -9.39 -20.89
CA GLU A 322 1.08 -8.26 -21.82
C GLU A 322 0.10 -7.19 -21.29
N THR A 323 -1.05 -7.62 -20.75
CA THR A 323 -2.05 -6.70 -20.21
C THR A 323 -1.51 -5.93 -18.99
N LEU A 324 -0.85 -6.60 -18.07
CA LEU A 324 -0.25 -5.97 -16.89
C LEU A 324 0.86 -4.99 -17.29
N ARG A 325 1.71 -5.37 -18.28
CA ARG A 325 2.75 -4.47 -18.82
C ARG A 325 2.17 -3.23 -19.50
N ALA A 326 1.11 -3.39 -20.26
CA ALA A 326 0.40 -2.25 -20.86
C ALA A 326 -0.20 -1.32 -19.78
N GLY A 327 -0.55 -1.86 -18.61
CA GLY A 327 -0.99 -1.12 -17.43
C GLY A 327 0.14 -0.41 -16.66
N GLY A 328 1.41 -0.64 -17.06
CA GLY A 328 2.58 0.00 -16.45
C GLY A 328 3.33 -0.85 -15.42
N ASP A 329 2.95 -2.12 -15.23
CA ASP A 329 3.67 -3.06 -14.37
C ASP A 329 4.61 -3.93 -15.19
N ASP A 330 5.89 -4.02 -14.82
CA ASP A 330 6.88 -4.90 -15.47
C ASP A 330 6.67 -6.37 -15.10
N ALA A 331 5.42 -6.84 -15.25
CA ALA A 331 5.00 -8.18 -14.87
C ALA A 331 5.76 -9.28 -15.62
N TYR A 332 5.97 -10.41 -14.95
CA TYR A 332 6.67 -11.56 -15.50
C TYR A 332 6.19 -12.87 -14.88
N VAL A 333 6.40 -13.99 -15.57
CA VAL A 333 6.12 -15.32 -15.02
C VAL A 333 7.10 -15.61 -13.88
N LEU A 334 6.56 -15.88 -12.69
CA LEU A 334 7.32 -16.14 -11.47
C LEU A 334 7.46 -17.63 -11.16
N GLY A 335 6.42 -18.40 -11.44
CA GLY A 335 6.36 -19.80 -11.08
C GLY A 335 5.07 -20.47 -11.53
N GLU A 336 4.78 -21.58 -10.91
CA GLU A 336 3.60 -22.40 -11.21
C GLU A 336 2.91 -22.91 -9.95
N VAL A 337 1.64 -23.22 -10.07
CA VAL A 337 0.86 -23.91 -9.04
C VAL A 337 1.16 -25.40 -9.12
N VAL A 338 1.38 -26.02 -7.97
CA VAL A 338 1.66 -27.47 -7.84
C VAL A 338 0.80 -28.09 -6.74
N GLU A 339 0.62 -29.39 -6.79
CA GLU A 339 0.06 -30.15 -5.65
C GLU A 339 1.08 -30.15 -4.51
N SER A 340 0.75 -29.52 -3.40
CA SER A 340 1.61 -29.44 -2.22
C SER A 340 0.88 -28.81 -1.04
N ASP A 341 1.15 -29.34 0.14
CA ASP A 341 0.70 -28.78 1.42
C ASP A 341 1.72 -27.80 2.03
N GLU A 342 2.89 -27.59 1.37
CA GLU A 342 3.95 -26.69 1.89
C GLU A 342 3.61 -25.20 1.67
N GLY A 343 2.58 -24.89 0.92
CA GLY A 343 2.19 -23.51 0.58
C GLY A 343 3.15 -22.86 -0.41
N VAL A 344 4.44 -22.73 -0.07
CA VAL A 344 5.46 -22.14 -0.97
C VAL A 344 6.73 -22.97 -0.98
N ILE A 345 7.13 -23.42 -2.17
CA ILE A 345 8.38 -24.12 -2.45
C ILE A 345 9.32 -23.16 -3.21
N LEU A 346 10.35 -22.70 -2.54
CA LEU A 346 11.45 -21.95 -3.16
C LEU A 346 12.60 -22.90 -3.50
N CYS A 347 12.95 -23.07 -4.78
CA CYS A 347 13.95 -24.00 -5.26
C CYS A 347 15.05 -23.34 -6.11
#